data_d3344b2193db033ade0522e8224dc528
#
_entry.id   d3344b2193db033ade0522e8224dc528
#
_cell.length_a   1.000
_cell.length_b   1.000
_cell.length_c   1.000
_cell.angle_alpha   90.00
_cell.angle_beta   90.00
_cell.angle_gamma   90.00
#
_symmetry.space_group_name_H-M   'P 1'
#
loop_
_entity.id
_entity.type
_entity.pdbx_description
1 polymer ?
#
loop_
_entity_poly.entity_id
_entity_poly.type
_entity_poly.pdbx_seq_one_letter_code
_entity_poly.pdbx_strand_id
1 'polypeptide(L)'
;QNKFLVFIDESHMTIPQIRAMYHGDRSRKENLVNYGFRLKAAYDNRPLTFDEFDARVPQLICVSATPAPYEMEQAGNVVEQLIRPTGLLDPEVEIRPTKSQIDDLLGEIKAIISSGGRVLVTTMTKRMAESLTDYLKEHGLKVRYMHSDIDALERIDIINGLRGGEFDVLCGINLLREGLDLPEVKLVAILDADKEGFLRSETSLVQTI
;
A
#
# COMPACT_ATOMS: atom_id res chain seq x y z
N GLN A 1 30.26 -8.76 21.23
CA GLN A 1 28.95 -9.44 21.48
C GLN A 1 27.89 -9.10 20.43
N ASN A 2 28.20 -9.24 19.15
CA ASN A 2 27.25 -8.93 18.09
C ASN A 2 26.88 -10.23 17.33
N LYS A 3 26.27 -11.17 18.05
CA LYS A 3 25.75 -12.39 17.43
C LYS A 3 24.23 -12.35 17.52
N PHE A 4 23.59 -11.69 16.57
CA PHE A 4 22.15 -11.69 16.39
C PHE A 4 21.84 -11.70 14.91
N LEU A 5 20.66 -12.16 14.58
CA LEU A 5 20.11 -12.20 13.24
C LEU A 5 18.93 -11.23 13.20
N VAL A 6 18.86 -10.41 12.17
CA VAL A 6 17.74 -9.51 11.91
C VAL A 6 16.94 -10.05 10.73
N PHE A 7 15.63 -10.15 10.92
CA PHE A 7 14.67 -10.38 9.84
C PHE A 7 13.96 -9.05 9.57
N ILE A 8 13.93 -8.65 8.32
CA ILE A 8 13.14 -7.51 7.86
C ILE A 8 12.06 -8.04 6.93
N ASP A 9 10.84 -8.05 7.43
CA ASP A 9 9.66 -8.36 6.64
C ASP A 9 9.23 -7.13 5.84
N GLU A 10 8.63 -7.35 4.66
CA GLU A 10 8.32 -6.30 3.69
C GLU A 10 9.50 -5.34 3.48
N SER A 11 10.67 -5.91 3.23
CA SER A 11 11.95 -5.20 3.22
C SER A 11 12.00 -4.08 2.16
N HIS A 12 11.30 -4.26 1.04
CA HIS A 12 11.17 -3.26 -0.01
C HIS A 12 10.52 -1.94 0.49
N MET A 13 9.72 -2.01 1.57
CA MET A 13 9.14 -0.84 2.24
C MET A 13 9.94 -0.42 3.48
N THR A 14 10.36 -1.39 4.28
CA THR A 14 11.00 -1.15 5.58
C THR A 14 12.38 -0.52 5.43
N ILE A 15 13.20 -0.97 4.49
CA ILE A 15 14.55 -0.43 4.28
C ILE A 15 14.54 1.04 3.85
N PRO A 16 13.73 1.48 2.88
CA PRO A 16 13.58 2.90 2.59
C PRO A 16 13.11 3.73 3.79
N GLN A 17 12.24 3.20 4.64
CA GLN A 17 11.81 3.88 5.86
C GLN A 17 12.96 4.06 6.85
N ILE A 18 13.77 3.01 7.08
CA ILE A 18 14.95 3.10 7.94
C ILE A 18 15.93 4.17 7.43
N ARG A 19 16.16 4.22 6.12
CA ARG A 19 16.99 5.27 5.49
C ARG A 19 16.45 6.68 5.70
N ALA A 20 15.14 6.85 5.62
CA ALA A 20 14.48 8.14 5.77
C ALA A 20 14.43 8.65 7.23
N MET A 21 14.48 7.76 8.22
CA MET A 21 14.29 8.10 9.64
C MET A 21 15.23 9.20 10.12
N TYR A 22 16.54 9.09 9.86
CA TYR A 22 17.52 10.08 10.27
C TYR A 22 17.24 11.46 9.66
N HIS A 23 17.04 11.50 8.36
CA HIS A 23 16.82 12.75 7.63
C HIS A 23 15.50 13.42 8.03
N GLY A 24 14.44 12.64 8.21
CA GLY A 24 13.15 13.14 8.67
C GLY A 24 13.20 13.72 10.10
N ASP A 25 13.88 13.03 11.02
CA ASP A 25 14.08 13.52 12.39
C ASP A 25 14.94 14.79 12.41
N ARG A 26 16.01 14.80 11.61
CA ARG A 26 16.93 15.96 11.49
C ARG A 26 16.19 17.20 10.97
N SER A 27 15.48 17.07 9.86
CA SER A 27 14.73 18.18 9.24
C SER A 27 13.69 18.79 10.21
N ARG A 28 12.94 17.92 10.91
CA ARG A 28 11.99 18.38 11.93
C ARG A 28 12.67 19.13 13.06
N LYS A 29 13.80 18.63 13.55
CA LYS A 29 14.54 19.25 14.66
C LYS A 29 15.19 20.56 14.26
N GLU A 30 15.68 20.69 13.03
CA GLU A 30 16.21 21.94 12.50
C GLU A 30 15.18 23.07 12.60
N ASN A 31 13.97 22.84 12.17
CA ASN A 31 12.89 23.81 12.33
C ASN A 31 12.62 24.14 13.79
N LEU A 32 12.50 23.14 14.65
CA LEU A 32 12.21 23.37 16.07
C LEU A 32 13.33 24.10 16.83
N VAL A 33 14.59 23.87 16.48
CA VAL A 33 15.74 24.56 17.07
C VAL A 33 15.88 25.95 16.50
N ASN A 34 15.74 26.14 15.20
CA ASN A 34 15.89 27.45 14.53
C ASN A 34 14.82 28.44 15.00
N TYR A 35 13.61 27.96 15.27
CA TYR A 35 12.52 28.78 15.81
C TYR A 35 12.46 28.81 17.34
N GLY A 36 13.45 28.27 18.05
CA GLY A 36 13.56 28.36 19.51
C GLY A 36 12.65 27.43 20.31
N PHE A 37 11.95 26.49 19.68
CA PHE A 37 11.08 25.52 20.36
C PHE A 37 11.85 24.37 21.03
N ARG A 38 13.11 24.12 20.60
CA ARG A 38 14.00 23.14 21.21
C ARG A 38 15.45 23.63 21.29
N LEU A 39 16.17 23.11 22.26
CA LEU A 39 17.61 23.35 22.42
C LEU A 39 18.41 22.56 21.36
N LYS A 40 19.62 23.01 21.03
CA LYS A 40 20.54 22.32 20.10
C LYS A 40 20.83 20.87 20.53
N ALA A 41 20.86 20.58 21.84
CA ALA A 41 21.02 19.23 22.38
C ALA A 41 19.95 18.24 21.91
N ALA A 42 18.84 18.72 21.34
CA ALA A 42 17.84 17.82 20.73
C ALA A 42 18.40 16.99 19.56
N TYR A 43 19.49 17.45 18.95
CA TYR A 43 20.16 16.70 17.87
C TYR A 43 20.89 15.44 18.35
N ASP A 44 21.23 15.36 19.64
CA ASP A 44 21.98 14.22 20.19
C ASP A 44 21.11 12.98 20.33
N ASN A 45 19.81 13.16 20.59
CA ASN A 45 18.84 12.06 20.61
C ASN A 45 18.23 11.86 19.21
N ARG A 46 18.84 11.00 18.42
CA ARG A 46 18.50 10.80 17.01
C ARG A 46 18.45 9.31 16.63
N PRO A 47 17.69 8.95 15.59
CA PRO A 47 17.83 7.66 14.94
C PRO A 47 19.25 7.44 14.42
N LEU A 48 19.63 6.19 14.21
CA LEU A 48 20.85 5.86 13.48
C LEU A 48 20.76 6.37 12.02
N THR A 49 21.89 6.73 11.45
CA THR A 49 21.98 6.80 10.00
C THR A 49 21.91 5.39 9.42
N PHE A 50 21.62 5.27 8.13
CA PHE A 50 21.56 3.95 7.50
C PHE A 50 22.90 3.20 7.58
N ASP A 51 24.00 3.88 7.39
CA ASP A 51 25.36 3.30 7.49
C ASP A 51 25.66 2.82 8.93
N GLU A 52 25.21 3.56 9.95
CA GLU A 52 25.33 3.13 11.34
C GLU A 52 24.47 1.92 11.67
N PHE A 53 23.30 1.83 11.06
CA PHE A 53 22.42 0.66 11.15
C PHE A 53 23.09 -0.55 10.51
N ASP A 54 23.52 -0.43 9.27
CA ASP A 54 24.15 -1.49 8.49
C ASP A 54 25.41 -2.03 9.19
N ALA A 55 26.28 -1.15 9.69
CA ALA A 55 27.48 -1.51 10.43
C ALA A 55 27.18 -2.28 11.75
N ARG A 56 26.00 -2.17 12.32
CA ARG A 56 25.60 -2.85 13.55
C ARG A 56 24.92 -4.19 13.33
N VAL A 57 24.38 -4.42 12.13
CA VAL A 57 23.64 -5.64 11.80
C VAL A 57 24.60 -6.67 11.19
N PRO A 58 25.00 -7.71 11.96
CA PRO A 58 25.98 -8.68 11.48
C PRO A 58 25.43 -9.66 10.47
N GLN A 59 24.13 -9.94 10.53
CA GLN A 59 23.40 -10.84 9.65
C GLN A 59 21.99 -10.32 9.41
N LEU A 60 21.59 -10.22 8.16
CA LEU A 60 20.31 -9.70 7.72
C LEU A 60 19.63 -10.71 6.78
N ILE A 61 18.36 -10.98 7.04
CA ILE A 61 17.46 -11.67 6.12
C ILE A 61 16.35 -10.70 5.75
N CYS A 62 16.25 -10.38 4.47
CA CYS A 62 15.17 -9.59 3.90
C CYS A 62 14.10 -10.53 3.36
N VAL A 63 12.85 -10.27 3.66
CA VAL A 63 11.69 -10.99 3.14
C VAL A 63 10.80 -10.02 2.38
N SER A 64 10.50 -10.32 1.14
CA SER A 64 9.63 -9.50 0.29
C SER A 64 9.13 -10.29 -0.90
N ALA A 65 7.88 -10.05 -1.30
CA ALA A 65 7.35 -10.56 -2.57
C ALA A 65 7.92 -9.79 -3.78
N THR A 66 8.34 -8.54 -3.57
CA THR A 66 8.89 -7.63 -4.59
C THR A 66 10.16 -6.96 -4.07
N PRO A 67 11.28 -7.71 -3.92
CA PRO A 67 12.51 -7.13 -3.40
C PRO A 67 12.99 -5.96 -4.27
N ALA A 68 13.49 -4.91 -3.61
CA ALA A 68 14.00 -3.72 -4.28
C ALA A 68 15.47 -3.90 -4.74
N PRO A 69 16.00 -3.02 -5.60
CA PRO A 69 17.38 -3.13 -6.09
C PRO A 69 18.42 -3.25 -4.97
N TYR A 70 18.24 -2.55 -3.86
CA TYR A 70 19.15 -2.63 -2.73
C TYR A 70 19.30 -4.05 -2.18
N GLU A 71 18.18 -4.73 -1.94
CA GLU A 71 18.20 -6.09 -1.42
C GLU A 71 18.88 -7.04 -2.41
N MET A 72 18.58 -6.90 -3.69
CA MET A 72 19.16 -7.74 -4.74
C MET A 72 20.67 -7.49 -4.92
N GLU A 73 21.13 -6.24 -4.80
CA GLU A 73 22.55 -5.87 -4.89
C GLU A 73 23.37 -6.32 -3.68
N GLN A 74 22.77 -6.31 -2.48
CA GLN A 74 23.46 -6.67 -1.23
C GLN A 74 23.35 -8.15 -0.88
N ALA A 75 22.41 -8.88 -1.47
CA ALA A 75 22.15 -10.28 -1.16
C ALA A 75 23.34 -11.16 -1.57
N GLY A 76 23.92 -11.85 -0.60
CA GLY A 76 24.89 -12.93 -0.87
C GLY A 76 24.21 -14.20 -1.39
N ASN A 77 22.93 -14.38 -1.11
CA ASN A 77 22.12 -15.49 -1.58
C ASN A 77 20.65 -15.06 -1.68
N VAL A 78 19.98 -15.44 -2.75
CA VAL A 78 18.54 -15.20 -2.97
C VAL A 78 17.84 -16.54 -3.01
N VAL A 79 16.80 -16.71 -2.20
CA VAL A 79 15.99 -17.91 -2.12
C VAL A 79 14.56 -17.57 -2.45
N GLU A 80 14.00 -18.24 -3.44
CA GLU A 80 12.61 -18.10 -3.82
C GLU A 80 11.75 -19.14 -3.10
N GLN A 81 10.64 -18.69 -2.53
CA GLN A 81 9.63 -19.56 -1.94
C GLN A 81 8.33 -19.46 -2.74
N LEU A 82 8.15 -20.39 -3.67
CA LEU A 82 7.02 -20.44 -4.60
C LEU A 82 5.97 -21.47 -4.15
N ILE A 83 5.62 -21.47 -2.87
CA ILE A 83 4.67 -22.43 -2.30
C ILE A 83 3.32 -21.77 -2.12
N ARG A 84 2.28 -22.34 -2.76
CA ARG A 84 0.87 -21.97 -2.55
C ARG A 84 0.12 -23.16 -1.92
N PRO A 85 0.19 -23.31 -0.60
CA PRO A 85 -0.38 -24.47 0.10
C PRO A 85 -1.90 -24.53 -0.01
N THR A 86 -2.56 -23.40 -0.24
CA THR A 86 -4.02 -23.30 -0.39
C THR A 86 -4.53 -23.77 -1.76
N GLY A 87 -3.66 -23.92 -2.76
CA GLY A 87 -4.06 -24.24 -4.14
C GLY A 87 -4.82 -23.13 -4.85
N LEU A 88 -4.94 -21.93 -4.25
CA LEU A 88 -5.54 -20.77 -4.89
C LEU A 88 -4.63 -20.26 -6.00
N LEU A 89 -5.20 -20.01 -7.17
CA LEU A 89 -4.50 -19.42 -8.30
C LEU A 89 -4.33 -17.93 -8.10
N ASP A 90 -3.39 -17.35 -8.86
CA ASP A 90 -3.30 -15.89 -8.99
C ASP A 90 -4.60 -15.33 -9.56
N PRO A 91 -4.98 -14.09 -9.22
CA PRO A 91 -6.15 -13.46 -9.81
C PRO A 91 -5.97 -13.33 -11.32
N GLU A 92 -7.06 -13.48 -12.05
CA GLU A 92 -7.07 -13.20 -13.49
C GLU A 92 -6.93 -11.70 -13.71
N VAL A 93 -5.94 -11.29 -14.49
CA VAL A 93 -5.66 -9.89 -14.79
C VAL A 93 -6.11 -9.56 -16.20
N GLU A 94 -7.06 -8.63 -16.33
CA GLU A 94 -7.55 -8.15 -17.61
C GLU A 94 -7.18 -6.68 -17.82
N ILE A 95 -6.59 -6.37 -18.97
CA ILE A 95 -6.21 -4.99 -19.34
C ILE A 95 -7.25 -4.48 -20.34
N ARG A 96 -7.91 -3.38 -19.99
CA ARG A 96 -8.94 -2.75 -20.80
C ARG A 96 -8.56 -1.31 -21.20
N PRO A 97 -9.11 -0.78 -22.32
CA PRO A 97 -8.87 0.59 -22.72
C PRO A 97 -9.34 1.61 -21.69
N THR A 98 -8.60 2.70 -21.49
CA THR A 98 -8.99 3.80 -20.59
C THR A 98 -10.19 4.61 -21.11
N LYS A 99 -10.42 4.59 -22.41
CA LYS A 99 -11.60 5.23 -23.03
C LYS A 99 -12.87 4.53 -22.56
N SER A 100 -13.81 5.29 -21.98
CA SER A 100 -15.08 4.78 -21.40
C SER A 100 -14.89 3.82 -20.20
N GLN A 101 -13.74 3.88 -19.53
CA GLN A 101 -13.43 3.01 -18.39
C GLN A 101 -14.48 3.07 -17.27
N ILE A 102 -15.15 4.22 -17.09
CA ILE A 102 -16.15 4.37 -16.01
C ILE A 102 -17.46 3.63 -16.34
N ASP A 103 -17.90 3.68 -17.60
CA ASP A 103 -19.10 2.96 -18.03
C ASP A 103 -18.87 1.45 -18.00
N ASP A 104 -17.69 1.02 -18.43
CA ASP A 104 -17.27 -0.37 -18.38
C ASP A 104 -17.18 -0.87 -16.93
N LEU A 105 -16.52 -0.11 -16.06
CA LEU A 105 -16.45 -0.38 -14.62
C LEU A 105 -17.84 -0.50 -14.00
N LEU A 106 -18.78 0.37 -14.35
CA LEU A 106 -20.15 0.33 -13.82
C LEU A 106 -20.85 -1.00 -14.19
N GLY A 107 -20.63 -1.48 -15.40
CA GLY A 107 -21.13 -2.78 -15.85
C GLY A 107 -20.57 -3.94 -15.03
N GLU A 108 -19.26 -3.98 -14.86
CA GLU A 108 -18.57 -5.00 -14.05
C GLU A 108 -19.00 -4.97 -12.57
N ILE A 109 -19.07 -3.78 -11.97
CA ILE A 109 -19.54 -3.63 -10.58
C ILE A 109 -20.92 -4.27 -10.42
N LYS A 110 -21.87 -3.97 -11.30
CA LYS A 110 -23.23 -4.53 -11.24
C LYS A 110 -23.23 -6.05 -11.37
N ALA A 111 -22.41 -6.60 -12.25
CA ALA A 111 -22.27 -8.06 -12.41
C ALA A 111 -21.72 -8.73 -11.15
N ILE A 112 -20.67 -8.17 -10.56
CA ILE A 112 -20.06 -8.68 -9.32
C ILE A 112 -21.03 -8.60 -8.14
N ILE A 113 -21.69 -7.47 -7.95
CA ILE A 113 -22.67 -7.31 -6.86
C ILE A 113 -23.83 -8.30 -7.00
N SER A 114 -24.32 -8.53 -8.22
CA SER A 114 -25.40 -9.51 -8.45
C SER A 114 -24.98 -10.94 -8.10
N SER A 115 -23.68 -11.25 -8.15
CA SER A 115 -23.12 -12.53 -7.71
C SER A 115 -22.75 -12.57 -6.21
N GLY A 116 -23.09 -11.52 -5.44
CA GLY A 116 -22.80 -11.41 -4.00
C GLY A 116 -21.35 -11.03 -3.67
N GLY A 117 -20.56 -10.60 -4.66
CA GLY A 117 -19.18 -10.15 -4.47
C GLY A 117 -19.08 -8.68 -4.05
N ARG A 118 -17.88 -8.28 -3.60
CA ARG A 118 -17.51 -6.90 -3.29
C ARG A 118 -16.48 -6.42 -4.28
N VAL A 119 -16.37 -5.09 -4.42
CA VAL A 119 -15.50 -4.44 -5.40
C VAL A 119 -14.61 -3.40 -4.72
N LEU A 120 -13.33 -3.41 -5.08
CA LEU A 120 -12.39 -2.35 -4.73
C LEU A 120 -12.04 -1.56 -5.98
N VAL A 121 -12.05 -0.23 -5.89
CA VAL A 121 -11.68 0.65 -6.99
C VAL A 121 -10.57 1.58 -6.58
N THR A 122 -9.42 1.47 -7.22
CA THR A 122 -8.24 2.30 -6.95
C THR A 122 -8.13 3.42 -7.97
N THR A 123 -8.01 4.65 -7.49
CA THR A 123 -7.84 5.86 -8.32
C THR A 123 -6.49 6.52 -8.05
N MET A 124 -6.06 7.44 -8.92
CA MET A 124 -4.80 8.16 -8.74
C MET A 124 -4.86 9.31 -7.73
N THR A 125 -6.02 9.95 -7.58
CA THR A 125 -6.17 11.14 -6.76
C THR A 125 -7.39 11.08 -5.85
N LYS A 126 -7.34 11.78 -4.70
CA LYS A 126 -8.48 11.93 -3.79
C LYS A 126 -9.72 12.45 -4.52
N ARG A 127 -9.55 13.52 -5.30
CA ARG A 127 -10.64 14.15 -6.04
C ARG A 127 -11.31 13.18 -7.02
N MET A 128 -10.52 12.34 -7.68
CA MET A 128 -11.07 11.33 -8.59
C MET A 128 -11.85 10.26 -7.83
N ALA A 129 -11.34 9.80 -6.68
CA ALA A 129 -12.04 8.83 -5.85
C ALA A 129 -13.37 9.38 -5.30
N GLU A 130 -13.38 10.63 -4.86
CA GLU A 130 -14.58 11.33 -4.39
C GLU A 130 -15.62 11.46 -5.51
N SER A 131 -15.22 12.00 -6.66
CA SER A 131 -16.11 12.17 -7.81
C SER A 131 -16.66 10.84 -8.32
N LEU A 132 -15.85 9.80 -8.34
CA LEU A 132 -16.30 8.45 -8.73
C LEU A 132 -17.28 7.88 -7.70
N THR A 133 -17.02 8.08 -6.41
CA THR A 133 -17.92 7.64 -5.34
C THR A 133 -19.30 8.27 -5.49
N ASP A 134 -19.36 9.56 -5.76
CA ASP A 134 -20.62 10.28 -5.94
C ASP A 134 -21.35 9.81 -7.21
N TYR A 135 -20.63 9.68 -8.32
CA TYR A 135 -21.17 9.14 -9.55
C TYR A 135 -21.78 7.74 -9.39
N LEU A 136 -21.08 6.83 -8.70
CA LEU A 136 -21.58 5.47 -8.48
C LEU A 136 -22.80 5.46 -7.53
N LYS A 137 -22.84 6.34 -6.53
CA LYS A 137 -24.03 6.52 -5.65
C LYS A 137 -25.23 7.01 -6.44
N GLU A 138 -25.06 7.96 -7.37
CA GLU A 138 -26.14 8.45 -8.26
C GLU A 138 -26.71 7.33 -9.13
N HIS A 139 -25.89 6.31 -9.44
CA HIS A 139 -26.32 5.11 -10.16
C HIS A 139 -26.91 4.00 -9.25
N GLY A 140 -27.23 4.33 -8.00
CA GLY A 140 -27.92 3.45 -7.04
C GLY A 140 -27.04 2.40 -6.38
N LEU A 141 -25.72 2.54 -6.45
CA LEU A 141 -24.79 1.61 -5.80
C LEU A 141 -24.48 2.04 -4.37
N LYS A 142 -24.28 1.07 -3.49
CA LYS A 142 -23.81 1.30 -2.12
C LYS A 142 -22.29 1.42 -2.14
N VAL A 143 -21.78 2.65 -2.11
CA VAL A 143 -20.36 2.96 -2.24
C VAL A 143 -19.85 3.74 -1.06
N ARG A 144 -18.66 3.42 -0.59
CA ARG A 144 -17.92 4.21 0.41
C ARG A 144 -16.57 4.65 -0.17
N TYR A 145 -16.12 5.81 0.27
CA TYR A 145 -14.80 6.35 -0.02
C TYR A 145 -13.89 6.16 1.18
N MET A 146 -12.64 5.76 0.94
CA MET A 146 -11.60 5.71 1.94
C MET A 146 -10.45 6.63 1.54
N HIS A 147 -10.16 7.63 2.37
CA HIS A 147 -9.05 8.58 2.15
C HIS A 147 -7.83 8.25 3.03
N SER A 148 -6.70 8.86 2.71
CA SER A 148 -5.43 8.60 3.39
C SER A 148 -5.36 9.08 4.83
N ASP A 149 -6.26 10.00 5.23
CA ASP A 149 -6.20 10.69 6.53
C ASP A 149 -7.14 10.04 7.58
N ILE A 150 -7.71 8.89 7.23
CA ILE A 150 -8.56 8.08 8.12
C ILE A 150 -7.69 7.43 9.20
N ASP A 151 -8.13 7.47 10.44
CA ASP A 151 -7.45 6.79 11.52
C ASP A 151 -7.56 5.26 11.43
N ALA A 152 -6.75 4.55 12.22
CA ALA A 152 -6.66 3.10 12.14
C ALA A 152 -7.96 2.40 12.55
N LEU A 153 -8.73 2.96 13.48
CA LEU A 153 -9.99 2.38 13.95
C LEU A 153 -11.08 2.54 12.90
N GLU A 154 -11.22 3.75 12.34
CA GLU A 154 -12.18 4.00 11.28
C GLU A 154 -11.88 3.15 10.03
N ARG A 155 -10.59 2.92 9.72
CA ARG A 155 -10.19 2.01 8.64
C ARG A 155 -10.69 0.58 8.88
N ILE A 156 -10.58 0.06 10.10
CA ILE A 156 -11.07 -1.26 10.48
C ILE A 156 -12.60 -1.32 10.31
N ASP A 157 -13.32 -0.28 10.73
CA ASP A 157 -14.78 -0.20 10.59
C ASP A 157 -15.22 -0.20 9.12
N ILE A 158 -14.50 0.53 8.27
CA ILE A 158 -14.76 0.53 6.82
C ILE A 158 -14.54 -0.87 6.23
N ILE A 159 -13.45 -1.53 6.57
CA ILE A 159 -13.17 -2.89 6.08
C ILE A 159 -14.24 -3.88 6.55
N ASN A 160 -14.62 -3.81 7.82
CA ASN A 160 -15.67 -4.66 8.38
C ASN A 160 -17.03 -4.38 7.71
N GLY A 161 -17.36 -3.11 7.44
CA GLY A 161 -18.57 -2.73 6.72
C GLY A 161 -18.62 -3.29 5.29
N LEU A 162 -17.49 -3.27 4.56
CA LEU A 162 -17.37 -3.90 3.25
C LEU A 162 -17.61 -5.42 3.33
N ARG A 163 -16.95 -6.09 4.26
CA ARG A 163 -17.12 -7.53 4.51
C ARG A 163 -18.54 -7.88 4.92
N GLY A 164 -19.11 -7.10 5.82
CA GLY A 164 -20.49 -7.28 6.31
C GLY A 164 -21.58 -6.92 5.30
N GLY A 165 -21.23 -6.30 4.17
CA GLY A 165 -22.19 -5.92 3.12
C GLY A 165 -23.02 -4.69 3.43
N GLU A 166 -22.55 -3.81 4.30
CA GLU A 166 -23.14 -2.49 4.50
C GLU A 166 -23.07 -1.65 3.22
N PHE A 167 -22.00 -1.85 2.46
CA PHE A 167 -21.81 -1.32 1.11
C PHE A 167 -21.07 -2.35 0.24
N ASP A 168 -21.13 -2.16 -1.07
CA ASP A 168 -20.68 -3.16 -2.04
C ASP A 168 -19.37 -2.75 -2.73
N VAL A 169 -19.09 -1.44 -2.76
CA VAL A 169 -17.94 -0.87 -3.46
C VAL A 169 -17.14 0.03 -2.52
N LEU A 170 -15.84 -0.15 -2.47
CA LEU A 170 -14.92 0.73 -1.78
C LEU A 170 -14.02 1.43 -2.80
N CYS A 171 -14.09 2.76 -2.85
CA CYS A 171 -13.23 3.61 -3.68
C CYS A 171 -12.14 4.27 -2.85
N GLY A 172 -10.95 4.44 -3.41
CA GLY A 172 -9.90 5.22 -2.76
C GLY A 172 -8.57 5.19 -3.49
N ILE A 173 -7.55 5.73 -2.84
CA ILE A 173 -6.16 5.73 -3.29
C ILE A 173 -5.42 4.70 -2.48
N ASN A 174 -4.65 3.82 -3.11
CA ASN A 174 -3.88 2.79 -2.39
C ASN A 174 -4.68 2.07 -1.31
N LEU A 175 -5.85 1.60 -1.67
CA LEU A 175 -6.76 0.93 -0.75
C LEU A 175 -6.18 -0.34 -0.17
N LEU A 176 -5.42 -1.04 -0.98
CA LEU A 176 -4.79 -2.30 -0.64
C LEU A 176 -3.28 -2.08 -0.56
N ARG A 177 -2.77 -2.32 0.60
CA ARG A 177 -1.37 -2.64 0.83
C ARG A 177 -1.34 -3.95 1.58
N GLU A 178 -0.18 -4.52 1.68
CA GLU A 178 0.12 -5.81 2.30
C GLU A 178 -0.75 -6.11 3.54
N GLY A 179 -1.13 -7.36 3.72
CA GLY A 179 -1.79 -7.84 4.93
C GLY A 179 -3.32 -7.72 4.97
N LEU A 180 -3.99 -7.42 3.86
CA LEU A 180 -5.46 -7.50 3.78
C LEU A 180 -5.88 -8.80 3.09
N ASP A 181 -6.65 -9.60 3.79
CA ASP A 181 -7.34 -10.78 3.25
C ASP A 181 -8.85 -10.48 3.20
N LEU A 182 -9.36 -10.30 1.98
CA LEU A 182 -10.75 -9.93 1.71
C LEU A 182 -11.38 -10.92 0.73
N PRO A 183 -11.73 -12.13 1.18
CA PRO A 183 -12.27 -13.18 0.28
C PRO A 183 -13.62 -12.80 -0.33
N GLU A 184 -14.30 -11.81 0.23
CA GLU A 184 -15.55 -11.28 -0.31
C GLU A 184 -15.35 -10.40 -1.56
N VAL A 185 -14.14 -9.86 -1.75
CA VAL A 185 -13.78 -9.04 -2.91
C VAL A 185 -13.52 -9.94 -4.10
N LYS A 186 -14.28 -9.73 -5.16
CA LYS A 186 -14.17 -10.49 -6.41
C LYS A 186 -13.66 -9.65 -7.58
N LEU A 187 -13.55 -8.34 -7.40
CA LEU A 187 -13.01 -7.44 -8.41
C LEU A 187 -12.16 -6.36 -7.74
N VAL A 188 -10.93 -6.20 -8.22
CA VAL A 188 -10.09 -5.04 -7.97
C VAL A 188 -9.94 -4.28 -9.29
N ALA A 189 -10.46 -3.06 -9.34
CA ALA A 189 -10.36 -2.21 -10.53
C ALA A 189 -9.31 -1.11 -10.29
N ILE A 190 -8.34 -1.03 -11.19
CA ILE A 190 -7.28 -0.03 -11.17
C ILE A 190 -7.50 0.94 -12.32
N LEU A 191 -8.02 2.13 -12.03
CA LEU A 191 -8.29 3.13 -13.05
C LEU A 191 -7.02 3.88 -13.46
N ASP A 192 -6.94 4.30 -14.72
CA ASP A 192 -5.79 5.00 -15.29
C ASP A 192 -4.46 4.28 -15.00
N ALA A 193 -4.42 2.97 -15.17
CA ALA A 193 -3.24 2.15 -14.88
C ALA A 193 -2.05 2.44 -15.82
N ASP A 194 -2.31 3.10 -16.96
CA ASP A 194 -1.33 3.57 -17.93
C ASP A 194 -0.55 4.82 -17.47
N LYS A 195 -1.01 5.49 -16.43
CA LYS A 195 -0.35 6.69 -15.90
C LYS A 195 0.67 6.33 -14.84
N GLU A 196 1.91 6.67 -15.10
CA GLU A 196 2.99 6.52 -14.13
C GLU A 196 2.90 7.56 -13.02
N GLY A 197 3.34 7.17 -11.81
CA GLY A 197 3.42 8.05 -10.64
C GLY A 197 4.02 7.34 -9.44
N PHE A 198 4.29 8.07 -8.38
CA PHE A 198 4.89 7.53 -7.15
C PHE A 198 4.13 6.31 -6.58
N LEU A 199 2.80 6.28 -6.74
CA LEU A 199 1.94 5.19 -6.28
C LEU A 199 1.54 4.22 -7.40
N ARG A 200 2.15 4.34 -8.57
CA ARG A 200 1.84 3.59 -9.80
C ARG A 200 3.12 3.16 -10.50
N SER A 201 4.11 2.73 -9.74
CA SER A 201 5.25 1.98 -10.27
C SER A 201 4.83 0.53 -10.57
N GLU A 202 5.61 -0.16 -11.37
CA GLU A 202 5.43 -1.59 -11.66
C GLU A 202 5.27 -2.40 -10.36
N THR A 203 6.19 -2.22 -9.41
CA THR A 203 6.14 -2.87 -8.10
C THR A 203 4.85 -2.56 -7.34
N SER A 204 4.38 -1.29 -7.39
CA SER A 204 3.15 -0.88 -6.71
C SER A 204 1.90 -1.52 -7.35
N LEU A 205 1.89 -1.72 -8.66
CA LEU A 205 0.79 -2.41 -9.34
C LEU A 205 0.77 -3.90 -8.98
N VAL A 206 1.92 -4.57 -8.99
CA VAL A 206 2.05 -5.98 -8.56
C VAL A 206 1.57 -6.16 -7.12
N GLN A 207 1.86 -5.23 -6.23
CA GLN A 207 1.39 -5.27 -4.84
C GLN A 207 -0.13 -5.00 -4.68
N THR A 208 -0.77 -4.44 -5.70
CA THR A 208 -2.22 -4.12 -5.68
C THR A 208 -3.06 -5.27 -6.25
N ILE A 209 -2.47 -6.09 -7.12
CA ILE A 209 -3.07 -7.28 -7.74
C ILE A 209 -3.01 -8.46 -6.77
#